data_4799d12846c42b675782aeb5feb7b472
#
_entry.id   4799d12846c42b675782aeb5feb7b472
#
_cell.length_a   1.000
_cell.length_b   1.000
_cell.length_c   1.000
_cell.angle_alpha   90.00
_cell.angle_beta   90.00
_cell.angle_gamma   90.00
#
_symmetry.space_group_name_H-M   'P 1'
#
loop_
_entity.id
_entity.type
_entity.pdbx_description
1 polymer ?
#
loop_
_entity_poly.entity_id
_entity_poly.type
_entity_poly.pdbx_seq_one_letter_code
_entity_poly.pdbx_strand_id
1 'polypeptide(L)'
;MGQQTDKREGPGQVEVRTRRWSVSLVWIVPILAILIGASLVVRNWMQQGPVITISFHSGEGLVAHKTQVKYRSVVIGEVTTVDLADDNKSVVAKVQLSNDARSFATQGARFWVVRPRIGVGGVSGVDTLLSGSFIGADSGESKVPEKSFVGLELPPPITYDEKGKRFVLVASDLGSLDIGSSIYYRKIPVGEVVSFALQSDGKGVEIGVFVQAPYDTFVTDDTRFWNASGIDMQIGANGLKVDTESLSSILVGGLAFGSPDFAAQAEPAADQAHFQLFADRDMALSPPHGQAQYLQLRFDQAMRGLSVGAPVEFKGVEFGRVTSIQLDYDATRQTFPVVVDAVIYPQRLGPVHRKMLAVFKHTEGDFEGARKLIGTFVEHGLRAQARSGNLITGQMFISLDFYPDAPKVAFDKTADPITIPTLPGSLEQLQDCLLYTSDAADE
;
A
#
# COMPACT_ATOMS: atom_id res chain seq x y z
N MET A 1 76.14 114.70 -23.67
CA MET A 1 76.14 113.86 -24.91
C MET A 1 75.97 112.39 -24.51
N GLY A 2 74.90 111.79 -24.73
CA GLY A 2 74.70 110.50 -24.45
C GLY A 2 73.39 110.08 -24.99
N GLN A 3 73.32 109.18 -25.87
CA GLN A 3 72.11 108.64 -26.55
C GLN A 3 71.34 107.77 -25.69
N GLN A 4 69.99 107.96 -25.64
CA GLN A 4 68.98 107.06 -25.22
C GLN A 4 68.77 106.10 -26.33
N THR A 5 68.77 104.80 -26.02
CA THR A 5 68.30 103.75 -26.90
C THR A 5 67.00 103.21 -26.33
N ASP A 6 65.96 103.44 -27.08
CA ASP A 6 64.61 102.98 -26.91
C ASP A 6 64.52 101.44 -27.10
N LYS A 7 64.00 100.69 -26.11
CA LYS A 7 63.79 99.28 -26.17
C LYS A 7 62.29 99.00 -26.26
N ARG A 8 61.84 98.65 -27.46
CA ARG A 8 60.49 98.29 -27.77
C ARG A 8 60.13 96.95 -27.01
N GLU A 9 59.15 97.01 -26.16
CA GLU A 9 58.50 95.82 -25.56
C GLU A 9 57.68 95.05 -26.61
N GLY A 10 57.98 93.76 -26.80
CA GLY A 10 57.18 92.84 -27.61
C GLY A 10 55.91 92.40 -26.88
N PRO A 11 54.85 91.98 -27.61
CA PRO A 11 53.60 91.65 -27.01
C PRO A 11 53.64 90.40 -26.12
N GLY A 12 53.12 90.53 -24.87
CA GLY A 12 53.13 89.48 -23.84
C GLY A 12 52.39 88.23 -24.31
N GLN A 13 53.04 87.09 -24.19
CA GLN A 13 52.42 85.77 -24.36
C GLN A 13 51.43 85.54 -23.25
N VAL A 14 50.17 85.25 -23.64
CA VAL A 14 49.09 84.82 -22.74
C VAL A 14 49.37 83.38 -22.29
N GLU A 15 49.81 83.24 -21.09
CA GLU A 15 49.99 81.91 -20.45
C GLU A 15 48.58 81.34 -20.16
N VAL A 16 48.12 80.39 -21.00
CA VAL A 16 46.86 79.60 -20.75
C VAL A 16 47.13 78.67 -19.61
N ARG A 17 46.72 79.05 -18.39
CA ARG A 17 46.71 78.21 -17.23
C ARG A 17 45.56 77.18 -17.44
N THR A 18 45.89 75.99 -17.87
CA THR A 18 44.95 74.81 -17.84
C THR A 18 44.56 74.52 -16.40
N ARG A 19 43.35 74.88 -16.05
CA ARG A 19 42.75 74.59 -14.73
C ARG A 19 42.60 73.05 -14.64
N ARG A 20 43.56 72.38 -14.00
CA ARG A 20 43.41 70.97 -13.62
C ARG A 20 42.23 70.89 -12.71
N TRP A 21 41.18 70.16 -13.18
CA TRP A 21 40.02 69.78 -12.35
C TRP A 21 40.57 68.95 -11.19
N SER A 22 40.87 69.52 -10.08
CA SER A 22 41.09 68.82 -8.83
C SER A 22 39.71 68.44 -8.31
N VAL A 23 39.39 67.19 -8.36
CA VAL A 23 38.19 66.67 -7.70
C VAL A 23 38.30 67.03 -6.23
N SER A 24 37.43 67.94 -5.78
CA SER A 24 37.42 68.39 -4.39
C SER A 24 37.14 67.16 -3.51
N LEU A 25 37.93 67.03 -2.43
CA LEU A 25 37.80 65.94 -1.45
C LEU A 25 36.35 65.79 -0.92
N VAL A 26 35.58 66.88 -1.01
CA VAL A 26 34.16 66.93 -0.69
C VAL A 26 33.30 65.97 -1.54
N TRP A 27 33.73 65.68 -2.78
CA TRP A 27 33.01 64.76 -3.66
C TRP A 27 33.23 63.27 -3.33
N ILE A 28 34.21 62.93 -2.48
CA ILE A 28 34.45 61.53 -2.07
C ILE A 28 33.29 60.99 -1.29
N VAL A 29 32.65 61.75 -0.41
CA VAL A 29 31.56 61.33 0.42
C VAL A 29 30.32 60.97 -0.42
N PRO A 30 29.79 61.81 -1.32
CA PRO A 30 28.69 61.50 -2.17
C PRO A 30 29.00 60.32 -3.15
N ILE A 31 30.21 60.26 -3.70
CA ILE A 31 30.59 59.14 -4.56
C ILE A 31 30.65 57.85 -3.79
N LEU A 32 31.18 57.81 -2.58
CA LEU A 32 31.22 56.64 -1.72
C LEU A 32 29.82 56.20 -1.34
N ALA A 33 28.93 57.16 -1.02
CA ALA A 33 27.51 56.86 -0.74
C ALA A 33 26.79 56.24 -1.95
N ILE A 34 27.05 56.78 -3.15
CA ILE A 34 26.49 56.21 -4.39
C ILE A 34 27.05 54.80 -4.65
N LEU A 35 28.37 54.59 -4.45
CA LEU A 35 29.01 53.29 -4.62
C LEU A 35 28.44 52.25 -3.62
N ILE A 36 28.25 52.63 -2.35
CA ILE A 36 27.63 51.76 -1.34
C ILE A 36 26.18 51.48 -1.74
N GLY A 37 25.40 52.49 -2.10
CA GLY A 37 24.04 52.34 -2.59
C GLY A 37 23.93 51.43 -3.80
N ALA A 38 24.79 51.66 -4.81
CA ALA A 38 24.88 50.83 -6.00
C ALA A 38 25.29 49.38 -5.67
N SER A 39 26.26 49.20 -4.76
CA SER A 39 26.68 47.87 -4.28
C SER A 39 25.56 47.12 -3.59
N LEU A 40 24.77 47.81 -2.76
CA LEU A 40 23.61 47.22 -2.11
C LEU A 40 22.52 46.81 -3.13
N VAL A 41 22.23 47.64 -4.12
CA VAL A 41 21.27 47.34 -5.20
C VAL A 41 21.76 46.16 -6.04
N VAL A 42 23.03 46.16 -6.47
CA VAL A 42 23.63 45.06 -7.23
C VAL A 42 23.61 43.76 -6.40
N ARG A 43 23.98 43.83 -5.14
CA ARG A 43 23.93 42.66 -4.22
C ARG A 43 22.51 42.12 -4.07
N ASN A 44 21.54 43.00 -3.88
CA ASN A 44 20.12 42.59 -3.78
C ASN A 44 19.65 41.96 -5.10
N TRP A 45 20.02 42.52 -6.24
CA TRP A 45 19.67 41.97 -7.56
C TRP A 45 20.36 40.62 -7.85
N MET A 46 21.58 40.43 -7.42
CA MET A 46 22.32 39.17 -7.55
C MET A 46 21.77 38.06 -6.63
N GLN A 47 21.07 38.41 -5.54
CA GLN A 47 20.48 37.47 -4.63
C GLN A 47 19.08 37.00 -5.10
N GLN A 48 18.47 37.70 -6.07
CA GLN A 48 17.21 37.27 -6.66
C GLN A 48 17.43 36.10 -7.60
N GLY A 49 16.71 35.02 -7.35
CA GLY A 49 16.68 33.84 -8.20
C GLY A 49 15.63 33.94 -9.33
N PRO A 50 15.23 32.83 -9.92
CA PRO A 50 14.22 32.83 -10.97
C PRO A 50 12.83 33.16 -10.41
N VAL A 51 12.01 33.81 -11.24
CA VAL A 51 10.55 33.91 -11.01
C VAL A 51 9.89 32.73 -11.68
N ILE A 52 9.04 32.05 -10.92
CA ILE A 52 8.22 30.96 -11.40
C ILE A 52 6.73 31.30 -11.26
N THR A 53 5.92 30.66 -12.07
CA THR A 53 4.47 30.79 -12.05
C THR A 53 3.86 29.44 -11.68
N ILE A 54 2.99 29.41 -10.66
CA ILE A 54 2.35 28.19 -10.19
C ILE A 54 0.84 28.38 -10.29
N SER A 55 0.16 27.51 -11.01
CA SER A 55 -1.29 27.48 -11.13
C SER A 55 -1.89 26.52 -10.11
N PHE A 56 -2.75 27.03 -9.22
CA PHE A 56 -3.49 26.24 -8.22
C PHE A 56 -4.98 26.25 -8.56
N HIS A 57 -5.69 25.21 -8.15
CA HIS A 57 -7.14 25.17 -8.29
C HIS A 57 -7.86 26.19 -7.38
N SER A 58 -7.28 26.50 -6.22
CA SER A 58 -7.79 27.46 -5.26
C SER A 58 -6.68 28.36 -4.70
N GLY A 59 -6.97 29.66 -4.55
CA GLY A 59 -6.06 30.63 -3.91
C GLY A 59 -6.15 30.67 -2.40
N GLU A 60 -6.90 29.77 -1.78
CA GLU A 60 -7.10 29.77 -0.33
C GLU A 60 -5.75 29.60 0.42
N GLY A 61 -5.48 30.50 1.35
CA GLY A 61 -4.24 30.51 2.12
C GLY A 61 -3.05 31.16 1.39
N LEU A 62 -3.20 31.61 0.15
CA LEU A 62 -2.18 32.34 -0.60
C LEU A 62 -2.38 33.84 -0.45
N VAL A 63 -1.35 34.55 0.02
CA VAL A 63 -1.35 36.02 0.19
C VAL A 63 -0.06 36.55 -0.41
N ALA A 64 -0.18 37.50 -1.34
CA ALA A 64 0.97 38.18 -1.95
C ALA A 64 1.83 38.85 -0.86
N HIS A 65 3.13 38.79 -0.99
CA HIS A 65 4.14 39.32 -0.08
C HIS A 65 4.07 38.83 1.37
N LYS A 66 3.40 37.67 1.59
CA LYS A 66 3.29 37.06 2.92
C LYS A 66 3.50 35.54 2.88
N THR A 67 2.97 34.88 1.84
CA THR A 67 3.09 33.43 1.71
C THR A 67 4.51 33.06 1.27
N GLN A 68 5.20 32.31 2.10
CA GLN A 68 6.55 31.82 1.84
C GLN A 68 6.52 30.50 1.06
N VAL A 69 7.57 30.24 0.28
CA VAL A 69 7.86 28.93 -0.28
C VAL A 69 8.93 28.26 0.57
N LYS A 70 8.67 27.03 1.04
CA LYS A 70 9.56 26.32 1.95
C LYS A 70 9.93 24.95 1.41
N TYR A 71 11.18 24.58 1.60
CA TYR A 71 11.67 23.23 1.44
C TYR A 71 12.31 22.77 2.74
N ARG A 72 11.84 21.67 3.34
CA ARG A 72 12.30 21.19 4.66
C ARG A 72 12.34 22.31 5.73
N SER A 73 11.28 23.10 5.81
CA SER A 73 11.14 24.25 6.74
C SER A 73 12.09 25.43 6.48
N VAL A 74 12.96 25.38 5.45
CA VAL A 74 13.80 26.47 5.02
C VAL A 74 13.07 27.31 3.98
N VAL A 75 13.06 28.64 4.16
CA VAL A 75 12.45 29.56 3.19
C VAL A 75 13.33 29.64 1.96
N ILE A 76 12.80 29.27 0.81
CA ILE A 76 13.46 29.28 -0.50
C ILE A 76 12.84 30.27 -1.49
N GLY A 77 11.76 30.94 -1.12
CA GLY A 77 11.11 31.94 -1.96
C GLY A 77 9.89 32.56 -1.30
N GLU A 78 9.26 33.49 -2.00
CA GLU A 78 8.08 34.22 -1.54
C GLU A 78 7.11 34.45 -2.70
N VAL A 79 5.80 34.41 -2.41
CA VAL A 79 4.75 34.75 -3.38
C VAL A 79 4.70 36.25 -3.60
N THR A 80 4.91 36.69 -4.82
CA THR A 80 4.89 38.12 -5.19
C THR A 80 3.52 38.60 -5.63
N THR A 81 2.78 37.81 -6.40
CA THR A 81 1.40 38.11 -6.81
C THR A 81 0.53 36.87 -6.74
N VAL A 82 -0.76 37.08 -6.52
CA VAL A 82 -1.80 36.07 -6.59
C VAL A 82 -2.93 36.63 -7.43
N ASP A 83 -3.10 36.12 -8.63
CA ASP A 83 -4.05 36.61 -9.62
C ASP A 83 -4.99 35.48 -10.03
N LEU A 84 -6.21 35.82 -10.47
CA LEU A 84 -7.11 34.85 -11.09
C LEU A 84 -6.62 34.57 -12.53
N ALA A 85 -6.64 33.33 -12.94
CA ALA A 85 -6.29 32.98 -14.31
C ALA A 85 -7.34 33.49 -15.31
N ASP A 86 -6.95 33.67 -16.57
CA ASP A 86 -7.82 34.18 -17.64
C ASP A 86 -9.07 33.32 -17.84
N ASP A 87 -9.01 32.05 -17.52
CA ASP A 87 -10.12 31.08 -17.59
C ASP A 87 -11.10 31.20 -16.42
N ASN A 88 -10.82 32.00 -15.40
CA ASN A 88 -11.55 32.15 -14.15
C ASN A 88 -11.76 30.83 -13.36
N LYS A 89 -11.00 29.78 -13.66
CA LYS A 89 -11.12 28.47 -13.03
C LYS A 89 -9.95 28.11 -12.11
N SER A 90 -8.85 28.84 -12.22
CA SER A 90 -7.62 28.59 -11.46
C SER A 90 -7.03 29.92 -10.97
N VAL A 91 -6.14 29.80 -9.99
CA VAL A 91 -5.41 30.94 -9.39
C VAL A 91 -3.95 30.80 -9.76
N VAL A 92 -3.35 31.88 -10.23
CA VAL A 92 -1.96 31.93 -10.65
C VAL A 92 -1.15 32.71 -9.62
N ALA A 93 -0.24 32.03 -8.95
CA ALA A 93 0.71 32.62 -8.03
C ALA A 93 2.07 32.82 -8.72
N LYS A 94 2.61 34.04 -8.73
CA LYS A 94 4.00 34.29 -9.11
C LYS A 94 4.85 34.23 -7.87
N VAL A 95 5.93 33.47 -7.96
CA VAL A 95 6.86 33.23 -6.86
C VAL A 95 8.26 33.69 -7.25
N GLN A 96 8.83 34.51 -6.40
CA GLN A 96 10.24 34.85 -6.48
C GLN A 96 11.06 33.87 -5.65
N LEU A 97 11.84 33.01 -6.29
CA LEU A 97 12.74 32.10 -5.59
C LEU A 97 14.04 32.85 -5.20
N SER A 98 14.76 32.36 -4.20
CA SER A 98 16.11 32.74 -3.90
C SER A 98 17.09 32.21 -4.95
N ASN A 99 18.25 32.80 -5.05
CA ASN A 99 19.29 32.38 -6.02
C ASN A 99 19.76 30.95 -5.77
N ASP A 100 19.80 30.51 -4.50
CA ASP A 100 20.23 29.18 -4.09
C ASP A 100 19.15 28.11 -4.39
N ALA A 101 17.91 28.54 -4.66
CA ALA A 101 16.77 27.66 -4.96
C ALA A 101 16.52 27.47 -6.46
N ARG A 102 17.49 27.71 -7.32
CA ARG A 102 17.36 27.54 -8.79
C ARG A 102 16.99 26.09 -9.19
N SER A 103 17.42 25.11 -8.40
CA SER A 103 17.08 23.70 -8.62
C SER A 103 15.58 23.41 -8.51
N PHE A 104 14.80 24.29 -7.88
CA PHE A 104 13.35 24.17 -7.80
C PHE A 104 12.62 24.83 -9.01
N ALA A 105 13.33 25.50 -9.91
CA ALA A 105 12.80 26.02 -11.17
C ALA A 105 13.18 25.11 -12.34
N THR A 106 12.98 23.79 -12.18
CA THR A 106 13.32 22.77 -13.17
C THR A 106 12.14 21.83 -13.38
N GLN A 107 12.13 21.19 -14.54
CA GLN A 107 11.10 20.23 -14.92
C GLN A 107 10.97 19.11 -13.87
N GLY A 108 9.72 18.82 -13.46
CA GLY A 108 9.43 17.82 -12.45
C GLY A 108 9.44 18.35 -11.02
N ALA A 109 9.79 19.61 -10.78
CA ALA A 109 9.60 20.22 -9.46
C ALA A 109 8.11 20.30 -9.11
N ARG A 110 7.78 20.07 -7.85
CA ARG A 110 6.41 20.01 -7.35
C ARG A 110 6.19 21.05 -6.26
N PHE A 111 4.99 21.64 -6.26
CA PHE A 111 4.60 22.69 -5.32
C PHE A 111 3.19 22.39 -4.81
N TRP A 112 2.93 22.59 -3.51
CA TRP A 112 1.63 22.38 -2.88
C TRP A 112 1.38 23.36 -1.75
N VAL A 113 0.13 23.67 -1.46
CA VAL A 113 -0.22 24.55 -0.34
C VAL A 113 -0.36 23.76 0.94
N VAL A 114 0.48 24.07 1.93
CA VAL A 114 0.41 23.52 3.28
C VAL A 114 -0.51 24.39 4.14
N ARG A 115 -1.59 23.78 4.63
CA ARG A 115 -2.62 24.37 5.49
C ARG A 115 -2.89 23.47 6.69
N PRO A 116 -3.42 24.02 7.79
CA PRO A 116 -3.91 23.18 8.88
C PRO A 116 -5.04 22.27 8.37
N ARG A 117 -4.93 20.98 8.61
CA ARG A 117 -5.97 20.01 8.28
C ARG A 117 -6.23 19.13 9.49
N ILE A 118 -7.51 18.85 9.73
CA ILE A 118 -7.96 17.90 10.75
C ILE A 118 -8.58 16.74 9.99
N GLY A 119 -8.01 15.57 10.13
CA GLY A 119 -8.49 14.34 9.49
C GLY A 119 -8.51 13.17 10.47
N VAL A 120 -8.98 12.01 10.01
CA VAL A 120 -9.03 10.77 10.82
C VAL A 120 -7.63 10.34 11.28
N GLY A 121 -6.58 10.64 10.50
CA GLY A 121 -5.17 10.38 10.83
C GLY A 121 -4.53 11.41 11.78
N GLY A 122 -5.29 12.41 12.27
CA GLY A 122 -4.77 13.45 13.16
C GLY A 122 -4.81 14.86 12.57
N VAL A 123 -4.04 15.77 13.20
CA VAL A 123 -3.91 17.16 12.75
C VAL A 123 -2.59 17.32 12.03
N SER A 124 -2.62 17.70 10.75
CA SER A 124 -1.45 18.03 9.96
C SER A 124 -1.34 19.53 9.72
N GLY A 125 -0.11 20.02 9.46
CA GLY A 125 0.13 21.45 9.24
C GLY A 125 -0.07 22.33 10.48
N VAL A 126 0.10 21.79 11.69
CA VAL A 126 -0.09 22.54 12.96
C VAL A 126 0.82 23.76 13.06
N ASP A 127 1.99 23.69 12.50
CA ASP A 127 2.96 24.79 12.37
C ASP A 127 2.41 25.98 11.56
N THR A 128 1.43 25.73 10.68
CA THR A 128 0.77 26.80 9.91
C THR A 128 -0.25 27.60 10.73
N LEU A 129 -0.68 27.12 11.90
CA LEU A 129 -1.59 27.86 12.77
C LEU A 129 -0.97 29.18 13.28
N LEU A 130 0.35 29.19 13.53
CA LEU A 130 1.07 30.34 14.00
C LEU A 130 1.77 31.10 12.86
N SER A 131 2.31 30.39 11.87
CA SER A 131 3.09 30.98 10.77
C SER A 131 2.26 31.36 9.53
N GLY A 132 0.99 30.97 9.47
CA GLY A 132 0.17 31.05 8.27
C GLY A 132 0.50 29.95 7.26
N SER A 133 -0.35 29.81 6.24
CA SER A 133 -0.14 28.84 5.15
C SER A 133 1.13 29.18 4.36
N PHE A 134 1.80 28.16 3.86
CA PHE A 134 2.99 28.29 3.01
C PHE A 134 2.91 27.32 1.82
N ILE A 135 3.71 27.58 0.79
CA ILE A 135 3.88 26.66 -0.32
C ILE A 135 5.05 25.72 0.02
N GLY A 136 4.75 24.41 0.12
CA GLY A 136 5.76 23.37 0.14
C GLY A 136 6.33 23.18 -1.26
N ALA A 137 7.63 22.89 -1.34
CA ALA A 137 8.31 22.63 -2.60
C ALA A 137 9.11 21.33 -2.53
N ASP A 138 9.23 20.66 -3.68
CA ASP A 138 10.09 19.50 -3.90
C ASP A 138 10.83 19.67 -5.23
N SER A 139 12.11 19.31 -5.24
CA SER A 139 12.93 19.45 -6.46
C SER A 139 12.66 18.28 -7.39
N GLY A 140 12.59 18.52 -8.69
CA GLY A 140 12.55 17.45 -9.68
C GLY A 140 13.92 16.82 -9.94
N GLU A 141 13.94 15.70 -10.65
CA GLU A 141 15.18 15.05 -11.13
C GLU A 141 15.83 15.81 -12.28
N SER A 142 15.04 16.53 -13.03
CA SER A 142 15.48 17.19 -14.25
C SER A 142 16.36 18.43 -13.95
N LYS A 143 17.34 18.66 -14.80
CA LYS A 143 18.14 19.90 -14.82
C LYS A 143 17.62 20.91 -15.85
N VAL A 144 16.55 20.55 -16.58
CA VAL A 144 15.97 21.44 -17.60
C VAL A 144 15.16 22.54 -16.90
N PRO A 145 15.47 23.82 -17.14
CA PRO A 145 14.75 24.94 -16.51
C PRO A 145 13.29 24.97 -16.93
N GLU A 146 12.39 25.17 -15.98
CA GLU A 146 10.97 25.38 -16.19
C GLU A 146 10.49 26.55 -15.33
N LYS A 147 9.52 27.31 -15.84
CA LYS A 147 9.00 28.49 -15.15
C LYS A 147 7.52 28.42 -14.83
N SER A 148 6.82 27.45 -15.39
CA SER A 148 5.36 27.29 -15.22
C SER A 148 5.06 25.93 -14.64
N PHE A 149 4.37 25.89 -13.49
CA PHE A 149 4.06 24.68 -12.75
C PHE A 149 2.58 24.60 -12.44
N VAL A 150 2.08 23.38 -12.28
CA VAL A 150 0.76 23.12 -11.71
C VAL A 150 0.94 22.72 -10.27
N GLY A 151 0.33 23.47 -9.36
CA GLY A 151 0.37 23.19 -7.94
C GLY A 151 -0.49 21.96 -7.61
N LEU A 152 -0.01 21.14 -6.69
CA LEU A 152 -0.73 19.99 -6.18
C LEU A 152 -1.70 20.43 -5.07
N GLU A 153 -2.86 19.79 -5.00
CA GLU A 153 -3.86 20.04 -3.95
C GLU A 153 -3.47 19.44 -2.60
N LEU A 154 -2.67 18.37 -2.64
CA LEU A 154 -2.16 17.66 -1.48
C LEU A 154 -0.63 17.59 -1.54
N PRO A 155 0.04 17.55 -0.39
CA PRO A 155 1.46 17.19 -0.37
C PRO A 155 1.68 15.88 -1.10
N PRO A 156 2.73 15.75 -1.92
CA PRO A 156 3.06 14.45 -2.48
C PRO A 156 3.41 13.51 -1.32
N PRO A 157 2.91 12.27 -1.35
CA PRO A 157 3.18 11.30 -0.28
C PRO A 157 4.69 11.00 -0.14
N ILE A 158 5.43 11.10 -1.24
CA ILE A 158 6.88 10.88 -1.26
C ILE A 158 7.55 12.11 -1.88
N THR A 159 8.59 12.60 -1.21
CA THR A 159 9.49 13.62 -1.75
C THR A 159 10.60 12.97 -2.57
N TYR A 160 11.17 13.72 -3.51
CA TYR A 160 12.19 13.21 -4.44
C TYR A 160 13.44 12.66 -3.76
N ASP A 161 13.78 13.19 -2.59
CA ASP A 161 14.97 12.83 -1.84
C ASP A 161 14.79 11.62 -0.89
N GLU A 162 13.57 11.07 -0.77
CA GLU A 162 13.33 9.84 -0.02
C GLU A 162 13.81 8.62 -0.78
N LYS A 163 14.74 7.90 -0.14
CA LYS A 163 15.29 6.66 -0.69
C LYS A 163 14.38 5.48 -0.36
N GLY A 164 14.14 4.63 -1.33
CA GLY A 164 13.29 3.44 -1.19
C GLY A 164 12.82 2.95 -2.54
N LYS A 165 11.88 2.00 -2.52
CA LYS A 165 11.27 1.44 -3.73
C LYS A 165 9.75 1.56 -3.69
N ARG A 166 9.17 1.67 -4.86
CA ARG A 166 7.72 1.62 -5.07
C ARG A 166 7.32 0.24 -5.51
N PHE A 167 6.16 -0.20 -5.04
CA PHE A 167 5.55 -1.45 -5.48
C PHE A 167 4.09 -1.21 -5.80
N VAL A 168 3.50 -2.09 -6.60
CA VAL A 168 2.09 -2.02 -6.97
C VAL A 168 1.39 -3.25 -6.39
N LEU A 169 0.36 -3.03 -5.60
CA LEU A 169 -0.47 -4.10 -5.05
C LEU A 169 -1.78 -4.16 -5.82
N VAL A 170 -2.22 -5.37 -6.12
CA VAL A 170 -3.50 -5.63 -6.78
C VAL A 170 -4.45 -6.26 -5.76
N ALA A 171 -5.65 -5.69 -5.65
CA ALA A 171 -6.69 -6.16 -4.73
C ALA A 171 -8.07 -6.15 -5.39
N SER A 172 -9.04 -6.86 -4.81
CA SER A 172 -10.45 -6.82 -5.22
C SER A 172 -11.11 -5.48 -4.88
N ASP A 173 -10.73 -4.88 -3.76
CA ASP A 173 -11.25 -3.61 -3.25
C ASP A 173 -10.17 -2.88 -2.44
N LEU A 174 -10.41 -1.62 -2.12
CA LEU A 174 -9.48 -0.78 -1.36
C LEU A 174 -9.57 -1.05 0.16
N GLY A 175 -10.70 -1.56 0.63
CA GLY A 175 -10.96 -1.73 2.06
C GLY A 175 -10.93 -0.40 2.81
N SER A 176 -10.22 -0.39 3.94
CA SER A 176 -10.04 0.79 4.80
C SER A 176 -8.75 1.57 4.53
N LEU A 177 -8.07 1.27 3.42
CA LEU A 177 -6.81 1.93 3.06
C LEU A 177 -7.05 3.32 2.47
N ASP A 178 -6.14 4.24 2.78
CA ASP A 178 -6.10 5.57 2.20
C ASP A 178 -4.64 5.98 1.91
N ILE A 179 -4.45 7.07 1.19
CA ILE A 179 -3.11 7.65 0.98
C ILE A 179 -2.55 8.03 2.37
N GLY A 180 -1.29 7.60 2.63
CA GLY A 180 -0.65 7.75 3.94
C GLY A 180 -0.94 6.61 4.92
N SER A 181 -1.74 5.59 4.55
CA SER A 181 -1.87 4.37 5.36
C SER A 181 -0.51 3.69 5.50
N SER A 182 -0.12 3.37 6.74
CA SER A 182 1.20 2.83 7.05
C SER A 182 1.39 1.40 6.56
N ILE A 183 2.62 1.07 6.14
CA ILE A 183 3.05 -0.28 5.82
C ILE A 183 3.97 -0.77 6.93
N TYR A 184 3.66 -1.96 7.44
CA TYR A 184 4.39 -2.57 8.54
C TYR A 184 5.22 -3.78 8.09
N TYR A 185 6.42 -3.88 8.62
CA TYR A 185 7.23 -5.08 8.60
C TYR A 185 7.58 -5.46 10.02
N ARG A 186 7.15 -6.64 10.47
CA ARG A 186 7.31 -7.09 11.88
C ARG A 186 6.84 -6.05 12.90
N LYS A 187 5.69 -5.41 12.64
CA LYS A 187 5.07 -4.37 13.49
C LYS A 187 5.82 -3.02 13.53
N ILE A 188 6.84 -2.84 12.70
CA ILE A 188 7.57 -1.58 12.55
C ILE A 188 7.04 -0.88 11.30
N PRO A 189 6.64 0.41 11.36
CA PRO A 189 6.25 1.15 10.16
C PRO A 189 7.48 1.40 9.29
N VAL A 190 7.41 0.97 8.03
CA VAL A 190 8.54 0.98 7.08
C VAL A 190 8.20 1.64 5.76
N GLY A 191 6.96 2.11 5.60
CA GLY A 191 6.49 2.72 4.36
C GLY A 191 5.04 3.16 4.45
N GLU A 192 4.48 3.59 3.33
CA GLU A 192 3.12 4.09 3.24
C GLU A 192 2.47 3.86 1.87
N VAL A 193 1.15 3.92 1.83
CA VAL A 193 0.34 3.95 0.61
C VAL A 193 0.48 5.32 -0.04
N VAL A 194 0.80 5.35 -1.33
CA VAL A 194 1.09 6.60 -2.05
C VAL A 194 0.08 6.93 -3.14
N SER A 195 -0.63 5.94 -3.63
CA SER A 195 -1.67 6.12 -4.64
C SER A 195 -2.60 4.93 -4.70
N PHE A 196 -3.78 5.11 -5.26
CA PHE A 196 -4.66 4.02 -5.65
C PHE A 196 -5.49 4.41 -6.87
N ALA A 197 -5.86 3.43 -7.66
CA ALA A 197 -6.70 3.60 -8.84
C ALA A 197 -7.55 2.36 -9.07
N LEU A 198 -8.74 2.53 -9.67
CA LEU A 198 -9.50 1.41 -10.18
C LEU A 198 -8.79 0.83 -11.42
N GLN A 199 -8.76 -0.49 -11.52
CA GLN A 199 -8.33 -1.14 -12.76
C GLN A 199 -9.27 -0.79 -13.92
N SER A 200 -8.75 -0.77 -15.13
CA SER A 200 -9.49 -0.38 -16.32
C SER A 200 -10.71 -1.26 -16.63
N ASP A 201 -10.71 -2.50 -16.15
CA ASP A 201 -11.82 -3.45 -16.27
C ASP A 201 -12.86 -3.33 -15.13
N GLY A 202 -12.60 -2.45 -14.15
CA GLY A 202 -13.48 -2.21 -12.99
C GLY A 202 -13.58 -3.36 -12.00
N LYS A 203 -12.75 -4.41 -12.12
CA LYS A 203 -12.85 -5.62 -11.27
C LYS A 203 -11.92 -5.62 -10.07
N GLY A 204 -11.04 -4.63 -9.98
CA GLY A 204 -10.08 -4.53 -8.89
C GLY A 204 -9.51 -3.13 -8.77
N VAL A 205 -8.62 -2.99 -7.80
CA VAL A 205 -7.88 -1.77 -7.51
C VAL A 205 -6.38 -2.02 -7.57
N GLU A 206 -5.65 -1.05 -8.06
CA GLU A 206 -4.20 -0.98 -7.98
C GLU A 206 -3.83 0.01 -6.89
N ILE A 207 -2.99 -0.41 -5.97
CA ILE A 207 -2.55 0.39 -4.82
C ILE A 207 -1.05 0.56 -4.93
N GLY A 208 -0.60 1.79 -5.17
CA GLY A 208 0.82 2.13 -5.16
C GLY A 208 1.31 2.28 -3.72
N VAL A 209 2.39 1.62 -3.40
CA VAL A 209 3.00 1.63 -2.07
C VAL A 209 4.47 2.02 -2.17
N PHE A 210 4.99 2.66 -1.13
CA PHE A 210 6.40 3.01 -1.01
C PHE A 210 6.99 2.40 0.25
N VAL A 211 8.11 1.71 0.12
CA VAL A 211 8.86 1.16 1.24
C VAL A 211 10.21 1.87 1.31
N GLN A 212 10.46 2.50 2.45
CA GLN A 212 11.66 3.31 2.69
C GLN A 212 12.92 2.43 2.78
N ALA A 213 14.04 2.94 2.30
CA ALA A 213 15.34 2.32 2.55
C ALA A 213 15.72 2.45 4.05
N PRO A 214 16.36 1.43 4.65
CA PRO A 214 16.88 0.20 4.03
C PRO A 214 15.87 -0.97 3.98
N TYR A 215 14.61 -0.75 4.39
CA TYR A 215 13.60 -1.81 4.53
C TYR A 215 13.07 -2.31 3.18
N ASP A 216 13.24 -1.54 2.11
CA ASP A 216 12.90 -1.91 0.74
C ASP A 216 13.64 -3.18 0.26
N THR A 217 14.80 -3.49 0.87
CA THR A 217 15.55 -4.72 0.58
C THR A 217 14.90 -5.98 1.16
N PHE A 218 13.98 -5.84 2.12
CA PHE A 218 13.23 -6.96 2.69
C PHE A 218 12.01 -7.36 1.85
N VAL A 219 11.67 -6.55 0.85
CA VAL A 219 10.66 -6.91 -0.14
C VAL A 219 11.36 -7.73 -1.24
N THR A 220 11.02 -9.01 -1.29
CA THR A 220 11.57 -9.99 -2.25
C THR A 220 10.47 -10.48 -3.18
N ASP A 221 10.80 -11.20 -4.23
CA ASP A 221 9.81 -11.75 -5.17
C ASP A 221 8.79 -12.70 -4.50
N ASP A 222 9.17 -13.34 -3.38
CA ASP A 222 8.29 -14.19 -2.58
C ASP A 222 7.51 -13.44 -1.51
N THR A 223 7.66 -12.12 -1.40
CA THR A 223 6.97 -11.32 -0.41
C THR A 223 5.46 -11.34 -0.63
N ARG A 224 4.72 -11.43 0.46
CA ARG A 224 3.27 -11.37 0.50
C ARG A 224 2.84 -10.13 1.28
N PHE A 225 1.87 -9.41 0.72
CA PHE A 225 1.26 -8.25 1.36
C PHE A 225 -0.14 -8.62 1.83
N TRP A 226 -0.53 -8.15 3.01
CA TRP A 226 -1.89 -8.35 3.54
C TRP A 226 -2.44 -7.08 4.17
N ASN A 227 -3.76 -7.02 4.22
CA ASN A 227 -4.46 -5.96 4.93
C ASN A 227 -4.26 -6.16 6.45
N ALA A 228 -3.67 -5.15 7.09
CA ALA A 228 -3.38 -5.12 8.52
C ALA A 228 -4.34 -4.16 9.27
N SER A 229 -5.43 -3.77 8.61
CA SER A 229 -6.45 -2.87 9.16
C SER A 229 -7.41 -3.68 10.02
N GLY A 230 -7.59 -3.27 11.26
CA GLY A 230 -8.57 -3.88 12.15
C GLY A 230 -7.98 -4.79 13.22
N ILE A 231 -8.87 -5.50 13.86
CA ILE A 231 -8.58 -6.48 14.92
C ILE A 231 -8.89 -7.86 14.36
N ASP A 232 -7.88 -8.69 14.23
CA ASP A 232 -8.08 -10.10 13.89
C ASP A 232 -8.45 -10.86 15.18
N MET A 233 -9.68 -11.35 15.22
CA MET A 233 -10.19 -12.14 16.34
C MET A 233 -10.45 -13.56 15.90
N GLN A 234 -9.65 -14.49 16.38
CA GLN A 234 -9.80 -15.92 16.12
C GLN A 234 -10.24 -16.65 17.40
N ILE A 235 -11.35 -17.37 17.32
CA ILE A 235 -11.81 -18.26 18.38
C ILE A 235 -11.41 -19.67 17.99
N GLY A 236 -10.39 -20.19 18.65
CA GLY A 236 -9.89 -21.55 18.42
C GLY A 236 -9.91 -22.41 19.67
N ALA A 237 -9.37 -23.63 19.59
CA ALA A 237 -9.24 -24.55 20.70
C ALA A 237 -8.44 -23.98 21.89
N ASN A 238 -7.58 -22.99 21.63
CA ASN A 238 -6.74 -22.31 22.64
C ASN A 238 -7.40 -21.04 23.22
N GLY A 239 -8.69 -20.79 22.94
CA GLY A 239 -9.43 -19.61 23.36
C GLY A 239 -9.49 -18.51 22.32
N LEU A 240 -9.78 -17.29 22.78
CA LEU A 240 -9.83 -16.08 21.96
C LEU A 240 -8.42 -15.55 21.73
N LYS A 241 -7.95 -15.60 20.49
CA LYS A 241 -6.73 -14.91 20.04
C LYS A 241 -7.13 -13.59 19.41
N VAL A 242 -6.58 -12.50 19.91
CA VAL A 242 -6.72 -11.16 19.33
C VAL A 242 -5.36 -10.74 18.83
N ASP A 243 -5.23 -10.50 17.55
CA ASP A 243 -4.01 -9.98 16.94
C ASP A 243 -4.27 -8.64 16.25
N THR A 244 -3.33 -7.72 16.39
CA THR A 244 -3.34 -6.44 15.67
C THR A 244 -1.91 -5.99 15.43
N GLU A 245 -1.66 -5.38 14.29
CA GLU A 245 -0.34 -4.86 13.96
C GLU A 245 -0.04 -3.58 14.74
N SER A 246 -1.05 -2.69 14.86
CA SER A 246 -0.92 -1.41 15.57
C SER A 246 -2.29 -0.85 15.92
N LEU A 247 -2.38 -0.04 16.99
CA LEU A 247 -3.60 0.71 17.31
C LEU A 247 -3.93 1.75 16.23
N SER A 248 -2.93 2.33 15.59
CA SER A 248 -3.12 3.26 14.47
C SER A 248 -3.68 2.56 13.23
N SER A 249 -3.28 1.32 12.94
CA SER A 249 -3.80 0.56 11.80
C SER A 249 -5.28 0.19 11.94
N ILE A 250 -5.80 0.14 13.17
CA ILE A 250 -7.24 -0.07 13.43
C ILE A 250 -8.07 1.15 12.98
N LEU A 251 -7.54 2.35 13.20
CA LEU A 251 -8.26 3.61 12.95
C LEU A 251 -8.05 4.16 11.53
N VAL A 252 -6.86 4.03 11.00
CA VAL A 252 -6.44 4.69 9.74
C VAL A 252 -6.29 3.68 8.59
N GLY A 253 -6.39 2.39 8.88
CA GLY A 253 -6.00 1.34 7.95
C GLY A 253 -4.49 1.12 7.93
N GLY A 254 -4.08 -0.01 7.40
CA GLY A 254 -2.67 -0.36 7.28
C GLY A 254 -2.45 -1.60 6.45
N LEU A 255 -1.23 -1.72 5.95
CA LEU A 255 -0.74 -2.89 5.25
C LEU A 255 0.40 -3.51 6.04
N ALA A 256 0.60 -4.79 5.89
CA ALA A 256 1.83 -5.43 6.36
C ALA A 256 2.36 -6.38 5.29
N PHE A 257 3.64 -6.69 5.39
CA PHE A 257 4.26 -7.67 4.51
C PHE A 257 5.22 -8.58 5.24
N GLY A 258 5.51 -9.71 4.62
CA GLY A 258 6.49 -10.69 5.07
C GLY A 258 6.68 -11.79 4.04
N SER A 259 7.69 -12.60 4.24
CA SER A 259 7.94 -13.77 3.41
C SER A 259 7.50 -15.02 4.17
N PRO A 260 6.85 -15.99 3.49
CA PRO A 260 6.50 -17.25 4.10
C PRO A 260 7.74 -18.06 4.51
N ASP A 261 7.65 -18.86 5.58
CA ASP A 261 8.77 -19.69 6.07
C ASP A 261 9.26 -20.74 5.06
N PHE A 262 8.44 -21.06 4.05
CA PHE A 262 8.79 -21.99 2.98
C PHE A 262 9.45 -21.31 1.78
N ALA A 263 9.53 -19.98 1.76
CA ALA A 263 10.20 -19.23 0.68
C ALA A 263 11.69 -19.54 0.70
N ALA A 264 12.23 -19.84 -0.47
CA ALA A 264 13.68 -19.95 -0.67
C ALA A 264 14.34 -18.56 -0.49
N GLN A 265 15.66 -18.50 -0.48
CA GLN A 265 16.37 -17.20 -0.53
C GLN A 265 15.99 -16.49 -1.84
N ALA A 266 15.00 -15.62 -1.75
CA ALA A 266 14.52 -14.82 -2.88
C ALA A 266 15.36 -13.55 -3.03
N GLU A 267 15.54 -13.10 -4.24
CA GLU A 267 16.23 -11.84 -4.54
C GLU A 267 15.32 -10.64 -4.14
N PRO A 268 15.90 -9.48 -3.80
CA PRO A 268 15.14 -8.26 -3.57
C PRO A 268 14.34 -7.88 -4.83
N ALA A 269 13.05 -7.64 -4.65
CA ALA A 269 12.16 -7.29 -5.74
C ALA A 269 12.61 -6.02 -6.46
N ALA A 270 12.35 -5.94 -7.76
CA ALA A 270 12.60 -4.76 -8.57
C ALA A 270 11.69 -3.59 -8.15
N ASP A 271 12.12 -2.37 -8.45
CA ASP A 271 11.24 -1.21 -8.31
C ASP A 271 10.01 -1.37 -9.21
N GLN A 272 8.84 -0.96 -8.70
CA GLN A 272 7.53 -1.14 -9.35
C GLN A 272 7.09 -2.61 -9.57
N ALA A 273 7.66 -3.57 -8.86
CA ALA A 273 7.18 -4.94 -8.88
C ALA A 273 5.71 -5.03 -8.41
N HIS A 274 4.97 -5.96 -9.03
CA HIS A 274 3.56 -6.18 -8.74
C HIS A 274 3.36 -7.33 -7.76
N PHE A 275 2.49 -7.12 -6.76
CA PHE A 275 2.15 -8.13 -5.76
C PHE A 275 0.63 -8.20 -5.58
N GLN A 276 0.15 -9.33 -5.10
CA GLN A 276 -1.23 -9.48 -4.69
C GLN A 276 -1.40 -9.04 -3.24
N LEU A 277 -2.45 -8.27 -2.95
CA LEU A 277 -2.87 -7.96 -1.60
C LEU A 277 -3.84 -9.03 -1.09
N PHE A 278 -3.48 -9.67 0.02
CA PHE A 278 -4.32 -10.67 0.69
C PHE A 278 -5.20 -10.00 1.76
N ALA A 279 -6.35 -10.62 2.04
CA ALA A 279 -7.30 -10.10 3.01
C ALA A 279 -6.75 -10.11 4.45
N ASP A 280 -5.96 -11.13 4.80
CA ASP A 280 -5.38 -11.30 6.12
C ASP A 280 -4.01 -11.97 6.05
N ARG A 281 -3.29 -11.98 7.19
CA ARG A 281 -1.97 -12.55 7.34
C ARG A 281 -1.94 -14.07 7.14
N ASP A 282 -2.91 -14.77 7.67
CA ASP A 282 -2.95 -16.23 7.62
C ASP A 282 -3.13 -16.70 6.17
N MET A 283 -3.97 -16.01 5.42
CA MET A 283 -4.15 -16.25 3.99
C MET A 283 -2.87 -15.92 3.20
N ALA A 284 -2.20 -14.81 3.52
CA ALA A 284 -0.97 -14.40 2.86
C ALA A 284 0.18 -15.37 3.10
N LEU A 285 0.40 -15.80 4.35
CA LEU A 285 1.52 -16.65 4.74
C LEU A 285 1.22 -18.15 4.62
N SER A 286 -0.02 -18.52 4.29
CA SER A 286 -0.33 -19.92 3.97
C SER A 286 0.52 -20.39 2.80
N PRO A 287 0.97 -21.66 2.83
CA PRO A 287 1.61 -22.27 1.67
C PRO A 287 0.75 -22.04 0.42
N PRO A 288 1.34 -21.85 -0.77
CA PRO A 288 0.57 -21.68 -1.97
C PRO A 288 -0.45 -22.81 -2.03
N HIS A 289 -1.70 -22.43 -2.21
CA HIS A 289 -2.75 -23.40 -2.45
C HIS A 289 -2.33 -24.12 -3.73
N GLY A 290 -1.72 -25.28 -3.60
CA GLY A 290 -1.41 -26.12 -4.75
C GLY A 290 -2.67 -26.32 -5.59
N GLN A 291 -2.65 -27.24 -6.51
CA GLN A 291 -3.82 -27.49 -7.34
C GLN A 291 -5.04 -27.81 -6.48
N ALA A 292 -6.06 -26.97 -6.62
CA ALA A 292 -7.35 -27.15 -5.96
C ALA A 292 -8.00 -28.43 -6.46
N GLN A 293 -8.49 -29.24 -5.54
CA GLN A 293 -9.36 -30.38 -5.85
C GLN A 293 -10.75 -30.12 -5.28
N TYR A 294 -11.76 -30.31 -6.08
CA TYR A 294 -13.14 -30.09 -5.69
C TYR A 294 -13.76 -31.40 -5.25
N LEU A 295 -14.38 -31.37 -4.08
CA LEU A 295 -15.08 -32.49 -3.46
C LEU A 295 -16.56 -32.16 -3.36
N GLN A 296 -17.40 -33.21 -3.50
CA GLN A 296 -18.80 -33.14 -3.19
C GLN A 296 -19.15 -34.19 -2.12
N LEU A 297 -19.87 -33.76 -1.11
CA LEU A 297 -20.26 -34.55 0.05
C LEU A 297 -21.79 -34.53 0.18
N ARG A 298 -22.42 -35.67 0.32
CA ARG A 298 -23.89 -35.76 0.47
C ARG A 298 -24.22 -36.25 1.86
N PHE A 299 -24.91 -35.41 2.63
CA PHE A 299 -25.34 -35.75 4.00
C PHE A 299 -26.85 -35.89 4.06
N ASP A 300 -27.34 -36.96 4.64
CA ASP A 300 -28.80 -37.20 4.85
C ASP A 300 -29.30 -36.47 6.09
N GLN A 301 -28.40 -35.97 6.93
CA GLN A 301 -28.68 -35.25 8.17
C GLN A 301 -28.73 -33.73 7.97
N ALA A 302 -29.34 -33.03 8.93
CA ALA A 302 -29.36 -31.58 8.97
C ALA A 302 -27.96 -31.00 9.30
N MET A 303 -27.50 -30.05 8.52
CA MET A 303 -26.13 -29.43 8.63
C MET A 303 -26.20 -28.11 9.35
N ARG A 304 -26.98 -27.98 10.43
CA ARG A 304 -27.04 -26.73 11.22
C ARG A 304 -25.71 -26.47 11.91
N GLY A 305 -25.20 -25.27 11.72
CA GLY A 305 -23.87 -24.86 12.25
C GLY A 305 -22.72 -25.05 11.26
N LEU A 306 -22.91 -25.72 10.12
CA LEU A 306 -21.96 -25.69 9.01
C LEU A 306 -22.22 -24.44 8.18
N SER A 307 -21.15 -23.72 7.84
CA SER A 307 -21.19 -22.50 7.02
C SER A 307 -20.24 -22.60 5.82
N VAL A 308 -20.48 -21.79 4.80
CA VAL A 308 -19.49 -21.58 3.75
C VAL A 308 -18.24 -21.00 4.39
N GLY A 309 -17.06 -21.49 3.98
CA GLY A 309 -15.78 -21.17 4.61
C GLY A 309 -15.39 -22.08 5.79
N ALA A 310 -16.30 -22.96 6.26
CA ALA A 310 -15.98 -23.94 7.31
C ALA A 310 -14.78 -24.81 6.91
N PRO A 311 -13.86 -25.13 7.85
CA PRO A 311 -12.67 -25.91 7.53
C PRO A 311 -13.01 -27.35 7.13
N VAL A 312 -12.20 -27.87 6.21
CA VAL A 312 -12.14 -29.29 5.87
C VAL A 312 -10.80 -29.83 6.39
N GLU A 313 -10.89 -30.77 7.31
CA GLU A 313 -9.72 -31.33 8.00
C GLU A 313 -9.48 -32.78 7.61
N PHE A 314 -8.20 -33.16 7.54
CA PHE A 314 -7.76 -34.55 7.48
C PHE A 314 -6.96 -34.90 8.72
N LYS A 315 -7.46 -35.81 9.55
CA LYS A 315 -6.82 -36.16 10.83
C LYS A 315 -6.53 -34.94 11.73
N GLY A 316 -7.38 -33.90 11.71
CA GLY A 316 -7.20 -32.69 12.51
C GLY A 316 -6.29 -31.64 11.87
N VAL A 317 -5.82 -31.84 10.63
CA VAL A 317 -5.04 -30.85 9.87
C VAL A 317 -5.94 -30.20 8.83
N GLU A 318 -6.14 -28.90 8.91
CA GLU A 318 -6.92 -28.15 7.92
C GLU A 318 -6.19 -28.13 6.58
N PHE A 319 -6.87 -28.61 5.52
CA PHE A 319 -6.32 -28.63 4.17
C PHE A 319 -7.32 -28.18 3.11
N GLY A 320 -8.51 -27.73 3.50
CA GLY A 320 -9.55 -27.27 2.60
C GLY A 320 -10.64 -26.47 3.29
N ARG A 321 -11.61 -26.02 2.51
CA ARG A 321 -12.76 -25.25 3.00
C ARG A 321 -14.03 -25.60 2.23
N VAL A 322 -15.19 -25.48 2.90
CA VAL A 322 -16.52 -25.58 2.30
C VAL A 322 -16.75 -24.37 1.39
N THR A 323 -17.18 -24.62 0.15
CA THR A 323 -17.46 -23.59 -0.85
C THR A 323 -18.93 -23.34 -1.07
N SER A 324 -19.78 -24.38 -0.90
CA SER A 324 -21.22 -24.29 -1.11
C SER A 324 -21.97 -25.29 -0.22
N ILE A 325 -23.19 -24.94 0.17
CA ILE A 325 -24.10 -25.80 0.91
C ILE A 325 -25.47 -25.65 0.26
N GLN A 326 -26.00 -26.75 -0.26
CA GLN A 326 -27.26 -26.76 -1.01
C GLN A 326 -28.14 -27.93 -0.57
N LEU A 327 -29.43 -27.77 -0.71
CA LEU A 327 -30.38 -28.87 -0.53
C LEU A 327 -30.66 -29.49 -1.91
N ASP A 328 -30.59 -30.82 -2.00
CA ASP A 328 -30.92 -31.58 -3.21
C ASP A 328 -32.13 -32.44 -2.97
N TYR A 329 -32.77 -32.94 -4.03
CA TYR A 329 -33.86 -33.90 -3.95
C TYR A 329 -33.51 -35.20 -4.67
N ASP A 330 -33.39 -36.28 -3.91
CA ASP A 330 -33.22 -37.63 -4.46
C ASP A 330 -34.60 -38.26 -4.75
N ALA A 331 -34.98 -38.22 -6.02
CA ALA A 331 -36.25 -38.76 -6.46
C ALA A 331 -36.40 -40.28 -6.25
N THR A 332 -35.28 -41.00 -6.19
CA THR A 332 -35.26 -42.46 -6.01
C THR A 332 -35.55 -42.85 -4.56
N ARG A 333 -34.94 -42.12 -3.63
CA ARG A 333 -35.09 -42.34 -2.18
C ARG A 333 -36.19 -41.49 -1.56
N GLN A 334 -36.71 -40.51 -2.30
CA GLN A 334 -37.68 -39.50 -1.83
C GLN A 334 -37.16 -38.74 -0.58
N THR A 335 -35.87 -38.44 -0.55
CA THR A 335 -35.19 -37.73 0.54
C THR A 335 -34.60 -36.42 0.06
N PHE A 336 -34.27 -35.54 1.01
CA PHE A 336 -33.64 -34.24 0.76
C PHE A 336 -32.25 -34.22 1.37
N PRO A 337 -31.23 -34.79 0.71
CA PRO A 337 -29.87 -34.70 1.20
C PRO A 337 -29.31 -33.28 1.10
N VAL A 338 -28.44 -32.91 2.05
CA VAL A 338 -27.64 -31.70 1.96
C VAL A 338 -26.38 -32.01 1.17
N VAL A 339 -26.18 -31.29 0.08
CA VAL A 339 -24.98 -31.37 -0.75
C VAL A 339 -24.03 -30.26 -0.33
N VAL A 340 -22.83 -30.64 0.07
CA VAL A 340 -21.75 -29.73 0.49
C VAL A 340 -20.64 -29.86 -0.53
N ASP A 341 -20.36 -28.76 -1.24
CA ASP A 341 -19.18 -28.67 -2.09
C ASP A 341 -18.02 -28.10 -1.27
N ALA A 342 -16.84 -28.62 -1.47
CA ALA A 342 -15.64 -28.21 -0.78
C ALA A 342 -14.44 -28.16 -1.73
N VAL A 343 -13.48 -27.30 -1.44
CA VAL A 343 -12.18 -27.26 -2.09
C VAL A 343 -11.12 -27.74 -1.11
N ILE A 344 -10.26 -28.64 -1.56
CA ILE A 344 -9.10 -29.09 -0.78
C ILE A 344 -7.80 -28.83 -1.53
N TYR A 345 -6.76 -28.67 -0.75
CA TYR A 345 -5.39 -28.42 -1.21
C TYR A 345 -4.45 -29.46 -0.61
N PRO A 346 -4.25 -30.62 -1.26
CA PRO A 346 -3.44 -31.71 -0.71
C PRO A 346 -2.02 -31.32 -0.31
N GLN A 347 -1.45 -30.30 -0.96
CA GLN A 347 -0.13 -29.77 -0.64
C GLN A 347 -0.03 -29.19 0.78
N ARG A 348 -1.15 -28.74 1.37
CA ARG A 348 -1.22 -28.30 2.77
C ARG A 348 -0.89 -29.39 3.78
N LEU A 349 -0.99 -30.66 3.38
CA LEU A 349 -0.52 -31.79 4.18
C LEU A 349 1.02 -31.91 4.24
N GLY A 350 1.74 -31.03 3.53
CA GLY A 350 3.18 -30.88 3.61
C GLY A 350 3.98 -32.15 3.28
N PRO A 351 4.86 -32.60 4.20
CA PRO A 351 5.70 -33.81 3.93
C PRO A 351 4.89 -35.08 3.67
N VAL A 352 3.69 -35.17 4.23
CA VAL A 352 2.82 -36.33 4.02
C VAL A 352 2.37 -36.43 2.57
N HIS A 353 1.95 -35.32 1.97
CA HIS A 353 1.57 -35.25 0.56
C HIS A 353 2.71 -35.72 -0.35
N ARG A 354 3.94 -35.21 -0.14
CA ARG A 354 5.12 -35.64 -0.92
C ARG A 354 5.42 -37.13 -0.78
N LYS A 355 5.30 -37.68 0.43
CA LYS A 355 5.47 -39.12 0.66
C LYS A 355 4.38 -39.94 -0.05
N MET A 356 3.13 -39.48 -0.04
CA MET A 356 2.04 -40.12 -0.76
C MET A 356 2.31 -40.17 -2.27
N LEU A 357 2.68 -39.02 -2.87
CA LEU A 357 3.04 -38.97 -4.29
C LEU A 357 4.17 -39.96 -4.64
N ALA A 358 5.20 -40.00 -3.81
CA ALA A 358 6.34 -40.91 -4.04
C ALA A 358 5.93 -42.40 -3.94
N VAL A 359 5.13 -42.78 -2.93
CA VAL A 359 4.66 -44.17 -2.72
C VAL A 359 3.76 -44.62 -3.85
N PHE A 360 2.84 -43.77 -4.29
CA PHE A 360 1.88 -44.11 -5.34
C PHE A 360 2.38 -43.79 -6.76
N LYS A 361 3.65 -43.32 -6.88
CA LYS A 361 4.31 -42.98 -8.17
C LYS A 361 3.52 -41.97 -9.01
N HIS A 362 2.90 -40.99 -8.34
CA HIS A 362 2.21 -39.88 -8.96
C HIS A 362 3.09 -38.61 -8.94
N THR A 363 2.86 -37.72 -9.89
CA THR A 363 3.49 -36.40 -9.95
C THR A 363 2.52 -35.32 -9.49
N GLU A 364 3.04 -34.18 -9.05
CA GLU A 364 2.20 -33.00 -8.83
C GLU A 364 1.48 -32.62 -10.13
N GLY A 365 0.18 -32.40 -10.03
CA GLY A 365 -0.64 -32.07 -11.20
C GLY A 365 -1.33 -33.24 -11.88
N ASP A 366 -1.09 -34.45 -11.45
CA ASP A 366 -1.77 -35.63 -11.95
C ASP A 366 -3.17 -35.78 -11.31
N PHE A 367 -4.19 -35.17 -11.93
CA PHE A 367 -5.59 -35.26 -11.46
C PHE A 367 -6.14 -36.69 -11.50
N GLU A 368 -5.77 -37.46 -12.51
CA GLU A 368 -6.21 -38.87 -12.58
C GLU A 368 -5.56 -39.70 -11.48
N GLY A 369 -4.28 -39.48 -11.22
CA GLY A 369 -3.59 -40.11 -10.13
C GLY A 369 -4.17 -39.77 -8.76
N ALA A 370 -4.46 -38.48 -8.53
CA ALA A 370 -5.12 -38.02 -7.30
C ALA A 370 -6.48 -38.66 -7.11
N ARG A 371 -7.30 -38.76 -8.17
CA ARG A 371 -8.61 -39.42 -8.14
C ARG A 371 -8.52 -40.93 -7.83
N LYS A 372 -7.54 -41.62 -8.42
CA LYS A 372 -7.26 -43.04 -8.12
C LYS A 372 -6.83 -43.22 -6.66
N LEU A 373 -5.99 -42.31 -6.16
CA LEU A 373 -5.53 -42.35 -4.77
C LEU A 373 -6.71 -42.18 -3.80
N ILE A 374 -7.59 -41.19 -4.03
CA ILE A 374 -8.78 -40.98 -3.23
C ILE A 374 -9.69 -42.24 -3.30
N GLY A 375 -9.87 -42.83 -4.48
CA GLY A 375 -10.62 -44.09 -4.62
C GLY A 375 -10.05 -45.22 -3.75
N THR A 376 -8.73 -45.38 -3.76
CA THR A 376 -8.04 -46.33 -2.90
C THR A 376 -8.29 -46.04 -1.41
N PHE A 377 -8.27 -44.78 -1.02
CA PHE A 377 -8.58 -44.41 0.37
C PHE A 377 -10.03 -44.66 0.74
N VAL A 378 -10.99 -44.41 -0.16
CA VAL A 378 -12.40 -44.71 0.05
C VAL A 378 -12.61 -46.23 0.23
N GLU A 379 -11.93 -47.06 -0.55
CA GLU A 379 -11.91 -48.52 -0.42
C GLU A 379 -11.38 -48.98 0.96
N HIS A 380 -10.40 -48.20 1.52
CA HIS A 380 -9.84 -48.44 2.86
C HIS A 380 -10.61 -47.73 3.99
N GLY A 381 -11.78 -47.20 3.70
CA GLY A 381 -12.66 -46.62 4.72
C GLY A 381 -12.54 -45.10 4.90
N LEU A 382 -11.95 -44.37 3.94
CA LEU A 382 -12.01 -42.89 3.98
C LEU A 382 -13.48 -42.44 3.90
N ARG A 383 -13.90 -41.64 4.88
CA ARG A 383 -15.26 -41.06 4.96
C ARG A 383 -15.19 -39.60 5.38
N ALA A 384 -16.19 -38.85 4.97
CA ALA A 384 -16.42 -37.49 5.46
C ALA A 384 -17.49 -37.52 6.56
N GLN A 385 -17.27 -36.78 7.61
CA GLN A 385 -18.19 -36.61 8.72
C GLN A 385 -18.27 -35.14 9.13
N ALA A 386 -19.47 -34.64 9.35
CA ALA A 386 -19.64 -33.32 9.95
C ALA A 386 -19.46 -33.43 11.47
N ARG A 387 -18.55 -32.66 12.03
CA ARG A 387 -18.22 -32.66 13.47
C ARG A 387 -18.40 -31.29 14.07
N SER A 388 -18.78 -31.24 15.35
CA SER A 388 -18.80 -29.98 16.09
C SER A 388 -17.37 -29.56 16.47
N GLY A 389 -16.95 -28.39 16.03
CA GLY A 389 -15.68 -27.79 16.43
C GLY A 389 -15.77 -27.04 17.75
N ASN A 390 -16.98 -26.55 18.07
CA ASN A 390 -17.23 -25.83 19.32
C ASN A 390 -18.66 -26.13 19.78
N LEU A 391 -18.79 -26.77 20.94
CA LEU A 391 -20.07 -27.16 21.52
C LEU A 391 -20.89 -25.95 22.01
N ILE A 392 -20.25 -24.83 22.30
CA ILE A 392 -20.93 -23.61 22.79
C ILE A 392 -21.56 -22.84 21.64
N THR A 393 -20.83 -22.66 20.55
CA THR A 393 -21.30 -21.92 19.38
C THR A 393 -22.07 -22.78 18.38
N GLY A 394 -22.00 -24.11 18.51
CA GLY A 394 -22.58 -25.06 17.57
C GLY A 394 -21.90 -25.10 16.20
N GLN A 395 -20.73 -24.46 16.08
CA GLN A 395 -20.00 -24.37 14.82
C GLN A 395 -19.46 -25.73 14.38
N MET A 396 -19.72 -26.11 13.12
CA MET A 396 -19.34 -27.40 12.56
C MET A 396 -18.21 -27.23 11.53
N PHE A 397 -17.46 -28.30 11.33
CA PHE A 397 -16.45 -28.47 10.29
C PHE A 397 -16.58 -29.85 9.65
N ILE A 398 -15.93 -30.04 8.50
CA ILE A 398 -15.90 -31.34 7.81
C ILE A 398 -14.59 -32.06 8.21
N SER A 399 -14.72 -33.26 8.74
CA SER A 399 -13.61 -34.16 9.06
C SER A 399 -13.53 -35.28 8.04
N LEU A 400 -12.39 -35.43 7.38
CA LEU A 400 -12.02 -36.61 6.60
C LEU A 400 -11.17 -37.53 7.47
N ASP A 401 -11.64 -38.78 7.63
CA ASP A 401 -10.92 -39.75 8.45
C ASP A 401 -11.16 -41.17 7.92
N PHE A 402 -10.36 -42.15 8.38
CA PHE A 402 -10.49 -43.55 8.04
C PHE A 402 -11.37 -44.26 9.07
N TYR A 403 -12.40 -44.92 8.58
CA TYR A 403 -13.33 -45.77 9.33
C TYR A 403 -13.32 -47.20 8.73
N PRO A 404 -12.41 -48.06 9.20
CA PRO A 404 -12.25 -49.42 8.60
C PRO A 404 -13.51 -50.26 8.65
N ASP A 405 -14.34 -50.02 9.67
CA ASP A 405 -15.60 -50.76 9.90
C ASP A 405 -16.81 -50.18 9.15
N ALA A 406 -16.60 -49.04 8.42
CA ALA A 406 -17.68 -48.43 7.66
C ALA A 406 -18.11 -49.31 6.49
N PRO A 407 -19.40 -49.31 6.13
CA PRO A 407 -19.90 -50.07 4.97
C PRO A 407 -19.08 -49.75 3.72
N LYS A 408 -18.76 -50.81 2.96
CA LYS A 408 -18.05 -50.65 1.68
C LYS A 408 -18.98 -49.98 0.69
N VAL A 409 -18.52 -48.86 0.13
CA VAL A 409 -19.23 -48.07 -0.88
C VAL A 409 -18.40 -48.06 -2.16
N ALA A 410 -19.06 -48.26 -3.30
CA ALA A 410 -18.41 -48.13 -4.60
C ALA A 410 -18.02 -46.67 -4.84
N PHE A 411 -16.76 -46.45 -5.23
CA PHE A 411 -16.26 -45.15 -5.57
C PHE A 411 -16.45 -44.89 -7.06
N ASP A 412 -17.12 -43.80 -7.41
CA ASP A 412 -17.25 -43.37 -8.78
C ASP A 412 -15.97 -42.63 -9.22
N LYS A 413 -15.18 -43.31 -10.06
CA LYS A 413 -13.92 -42.74 -10.60
C LYS A 413 -14.16 -41.67 -11.66
N THR A 414 -15.37 -41.47 -12.12
CA THR A 414 -15.74 -40.53 -13.19
C THR A 414 -16.42 -39.27 -12.67
N ALA A 415 -16.85 -39.26 -11.41
CA ALA A 415 -17.53 -38.12 -10.82
C ALA A 415 -16.67 -36.87 -10.80
N ASP A 416 -17.20 -35.75 -11.27
CA ASP A 416 -16.59 -34.43 -11.21
C ASP A 416 -17.66 -33.42 -10.75
N PRO A 417 -17.53 -32.88 -9.55
CA PRO A 417 -16.47 -33.04 -8.53
C PRO A 417 -16.38 -34.46 -7.92
N ILE A 418 -15.21 -34.73 -7.29
CA ILE A 418 -14.98 -36.02 -6.64
C ILE A 418 -15.96 -36.21 -5.47
N THR A 419 -16.72 -37.30 -5.47
CA THR A 419 -17.66 -37.58 -4.39
C THR A 419 -17.04 -38.49 -3.33
N ILE A 420 -16.99 -38.02 -2.07
CA ILE A 420 -16.53 -38.81 -0.93
C ILE A 420 -17.76 -39.29 -0.12
N PRO A 421 -17.85 -40.58 0.21
CA PRO A 421 -18.95 -41.10 1.05
C PRO A 421 -18.93 -40.47 2.45
N THR A 422 -20.09 -40.19 3.00
CA THR A 422 -20.28 -39.57 4.30
C THR A 422 -20.74 -40.56 5.38
N LEU A 423 -20.54 -40.19 6.62
CA LEU A 423 -21.10 -40.84 7.79
C LEU A 423 -21.91 -39.83 8.61
N PRO A 424 -22.96 -40.32 9.34
CA PRO A 424 -23.69 -39.50 10.29
C PRO A 424 -22.77 -38.86 11.34
N GLY A 425 -23.14 -37.72 11.86
CA GLY A 425 -22.41 -37.03 12.93
C GLY A 425 -22.39 -37.85 14.22
N SER A 426 -21.38 -37.62 15.06
CA SER A 426 -21.23 -38.37 16.33
C SER A 426 -22.39 -38.17 17.30
N LEU A 427 -23.05 -37.00 17.29
CA LEU A 427 -24.24 -36.72 18.10
C LEU A 427 -25.45 -37.52 17.62
N GLU A 428 -25.63 -37.67 16.34
CA GLU A 428 -26.71 -38.44 15.73
C GLU A 428 -26.53 -39.94 16.00
N GLN A 429 -25.31 -40.44 15.88
CA GLN A 429 -25.00 -41.85 16.25
C GLN A 429 -25.30 -42.13 17.71
N LEU A 430 -25.07 -41.16 18.62
CA LEU A 430 -25.45 -41.31 20.04
C LEU A 430 -26.97 -41.32 20.23
N GLN A 431 -27.73 -40.49 19.50
CA GLN A 431 -29.18 -40.46 19.54
C GLN A 431 -29.78 -41.76 19.02
N ASP A 432 -29.29 -42.27 17.90
CA ASP A 432 -29.74 -43.54 17.34
C ASP A 432 -29.43 -44.73 18.28
N CYS A 433 -28.26 -44.71 18.93
CA CYS A 433 -27.91 -45.72 19.93
C CYS A 433 -28.80 -45.65 21.16
N LEU A 434 -29.13 -44.44 21.65
CA LEU A 434 -30.02 -44.26 22.79
C LEU A 434 -31.47 -44.66 22.48
N LEU A 435 -31.97 -44.34 21.29
CA LEU A 435 -33.29 -44.74 20.82
C LEU A 435 -33.41 -46.29 20.71
N TYR A 436 -32.40 -46.93 20.11
CA TYR A 436 -32.36 -48.37 19.97
C TYR A 436 -32.28 -49.08 21.35
N THR A 437 -31.56 -48.53 22.32
CA THR A 437 -31.52 -49.10 23.68
C THR A 437 -32.81 -48.86 24.46
N SER A 438 -33.56 -47.78 24.17
CA SER A 438 -34.89 -47.52 24.77
C SER A 438 -35.95 -48.47 24.23
N ASP A 439 -36.00 -48.69 22.91
CA ASP A 439 -36.94 -49.62 22.28
C ASP A 439 -36.69 -51.09 22.71
N ALA A 440 -35.41 -51.46 22.91
CA ALA A 440 -35.05 -52.81 23.39
C ALA A 440 -35.32 -53.00 24.90
N ALA A 441 -35.60 -51.94 25.66
CA ALA A 441 -35.94 -52.02 27.08
C ALA A 441 -37.47 -52.07 27.30
N ASP A 442 -38.27 -51.75 26.27
CA ASP A 442 -39.75 -51.78 26.30
C ASP A 442 -40.32 -53.04 25.68
N GLU A 443 -39.52 -53.99 25.14
CA GLU A 443 -39.88 -55.39 24.81
C GLU A 443 -39.48 -56.34 25.96
#